data_355f5ed7ba850f8cf9d568f45e44e35e
#
_entry.id   355f5ed7ba850f8cf9d568f45e44e35e
#
_cell.length_a   1.000
_cell.length_b   1.000
_cell.length_c   1.000
_cell.angle_alpha   90.00
_cell.angle_beta   90.00
_cell.angle_gamma   90.00
#
_symmetry.space_group_name_H-M   'P 1'
#
loop_
_entity.id
_entity.type
_entity.pdbx_description
1 polymer ?
#
loop_
_entity_poly.entity_id
_entity_poly.type
_entity_poly.pdbx_seq_one_letter_code
_entity_poly.pdbx_strand_id
1 'polypeptide(L)'
;LKNLNSISGVKAGVEYEIKRQIKAYKTGERIVQETRRWDAELCLTQTMRGKEMSHDYRYFPDPDLLPVKISDELRNEIAAELVELPFDRQRRYMKDYQLPYTITSVLCIDKDLVAYFEEAVKYSSNYHALANLLINDLLREISAANAAGESISLCTCKMTPQYMAQLVKLIDDGVISKQIAKEVFAETFKNGTAPAEVVKAKGLTQNTDTNQIEAFCLEAMKGNQKAIDQYKAGNEKAINALIGPIMKLSKG
;
A
#
# COMPACT_ATOMS: atom_id res chain seq x y z
N LEU A 1 2.17 -22.41 -26.78
CA LEU A 1 2.14 -21.03 -27.26
C LEU A 1 3.33 -20.24 -26.70
N LYS A 2 3.83 -19.27 -27.46
CA LYS A 2 4.95 -18.40 -27.15
C LYS A 2 4.59 -16.93 -27.44
N ASN A 3 5.32 -15.97 -26.85
CA ASN A 3 5.10 -14.54 -27.03
C ASN A 3 3.76 -14.02 -26.46
N LEU A 4 3.41 -14.49 -25.27
CA LEU A 4 2.21 -14.09 -24.54
C LEU A 4 2.63 -13.13 -23.42
N ASN A 5 2.66 -11.82 -23.73
CA ASN A 5 3.26 -10.79 -22.86
C ASN A 5 2.25 -10.11 -21.92
N SER A 6 0.99 -10.52 -21.94
CA SER A 6 -0.06 -9.97 -21.08
C SER A 6 -1.11 -11.05 -20.75
N ILE A 7 -1.85 -10.85 -19.65
CA ILE A 7 -2.95 -11.75 -19.29
C ILE A 7 -4.02 -11.79 -20.37
N SER A 8 -4.36 -10.65 -20.96
CA SER A 8 -5.29 -10.58 -22.09
C SER A 8 -4.75 -11.31 -23.32
N GLY A 9 -3.46 -11.22 -23.62
CA GLY A 9 -2.79 -11.97 -24.67
C GLY A 9 -2.82 -13.48 -24.45
N VAL A 10 -2.63 -13.94 -23.22
CA VAL A 10 -2.78 -15.36 -22.88
C VAL A 10 -4.20 -15.83 -23.17
N LYS A 11 -5.22 -15.11 -22.70
CA LYS A 11 -6.62 -15.44 -22.95
C LYS A 11 -6.94 -15.50 -24.45
N ALA A 12 -6.62 -14.43 -25.18
CA ALA A 12 -6.90 -14.33 -26.61
C ALA A 12 -6.17 -15.42 -27.42
N GLY A 13 -4.88 -15.65 -27.13
CA GLY A 13 -4.09 -16.68 -27.80
C GLY A 13 -4.59 -18.09 -27.57
N VAL A 14 -5.02 -18.42 -26.34
CA VAL A 14 -5.61 -19.71 -26.01
C VAL A 14 -6.98 -19.91 -26.69
N GLU A 15 -7.85 -18.89 -26.64
CA GLU A 15 -9.16 -18.96 -27.31
C GLU A 15 -9.03 -19.11 -28.82
N TYR A 16 -8.08 -18.41 -29.44
CA TYR A 16 -7.80 -18.58 -30.87
C TYR A 16 -7.34 -20.00 -31.17
N GLU A 17 -6.40 -20.54 -30.39
CA GLU A 17 -5.84 -21.85 -30.64
C GLU A 17 -6.87 -22.98 -30.45
N ILE A 18 -7.74 -22.86 -29.45
CA ILE A 18 -8.87 -23.79 -29.27
C ILE A 18 -9.75 -23.81 -30.53
N LYS A 19 -10.12 -22.64 -31.05
CA LYS A 19 -10.95 -22.54 -32.25
C LYS A 19 -10.25 -23.13 -33.48
N ARG A 20 -8.95 -22.84 -33.65
CA ARG A 20 -8.14 -23.40 -34.72
C ARG A 20 -8.09 -24.94 -34.68
N GLN A 21 -7.82 -25.50 -33.52
CA GLN A 21 -7.72 -26.95 -33.35
C GLN A 21 -9.07 -27.65 -33.54
N ILE A 22 -10.16 -27.07 -33.05
CA ILE A 22 -11.51 -27.58 -33.31
C ILE A 22 -11.81 -27.57 -34.80
N LYS A 23 -11.43 -26.52 -35.51
CA LYS A 23 -11.60 -26.43 -36.98
C LYS A 23 -10.79 -27.54 -37.68
N ALA A 24 -9.50 -27.65 -37.38
CA ALA A 24 -8.63 -28.69 -37.90
C ALA A 24 -9.20 -30.10 -37.68
N TYR A 25 -9.65 -30.38 -36.46
CA TYR A 25 -10.28 -31.69 -36.14
C TYR A 25 -11.54 -31.94 -36.97
N LYS A 26 -12.41 -30.97 -37.15
CA LYS A 26 -13.63 -31.06 -37.97
C LYS A 26 -13.35 -31.28 -39.46
N THR A 27 -12.26 -30.74 -39.96
CA THR A 27 -11.84 -30.89 -41.37
C THR A 27 -10.99 -32.13 -41.62
N GLY A 28 -10.71 -32.95 -40.58
CA GLY A 28 -9.85 -34.15 -40.69
C GLY A 28 -8.36 -33.84 -40.79
N GLU A 29 -7.95 -32.57 -40.56
CA GLU A 29 -6.55 -32.14 -40.55
C GLU A 29 -5.87 -32.67 -39.29
N ARG A 30 -4.66 -33.25 -39.43
CA ARG A 30 -3.91 -33.79 -38.32
C ARG A 30 -3.31 -32.66 -37.47
N ILE A 31 -3.60 -32.62 -36.20
CA ILE A 31 -2.99 -31.72 -35.25
C ILE A 31 -1.65 -32.31 -34.79
N VAL A 32 -0.56 -31.61 -35.09
CA VAL A 32 0.80 -32.00 -34.68
C VAL A 32 1.26 -31.15 -33.50
N GLN A 33 2.14 -31.72 -32.68
CA GLN A 33 2.76 -30.98 -31.59
C GLN A 33 3.80 -30.01 -32.14
N GLU A 34 3.53 -28.70 -31.99
CA GLU A 34 4.36 -27.64 -32.52
C GLU A 34 4.45 -26.46 -31.55
N THR A 35 5.48 -25.64 -31.71
CA THR A 35 5.55 -24.33 -31.05
C THR A 35 4.91 -23.30 -31.97
N ARG A 36 3.93 -22.55 -31.42
CA ARG A 36 3.26 -21.46 -32.14
C ARG A 36 3.49 -20.14 -31.43
N ARG A 37 3.75 -19.08 -32.19
CA ARG A 37 3.90 -17.71 -31.71
C ARG A 37 2.54 -17.01 -31.77
N TRP A 38 2.14 -16.33 -30.70
CA TRP A 38 1.03 -15.41 -30.70
C TRP A 38 1.45 -14.08 -31.34
N ASP A 39 0.68 -13.61 -32.29
CA ASP A 39 0.78 -12.29 -32.89
C ASP A 39 -0.38 -11.44 -32.37
N ALA A 40 -0.06 -10.42 -31.58
CA ALA A 40 -1.06 -9.58 -30.92
C ALA A 40 -1.72 -8.58 -31.89
N GLU A 41 -1.03 -8.20 -32.96
CA GLU A 41 -1.56 -7.26 -33.96
C GLU A 41 -2.54 -7.96 -34.90
N LEU A 42 -2.16 -9.16 -35.33
CA LEU A 42 -2.99 -9.96 -36.25
C LEU A 42 -4.01 -10.84 -35.49
N CYS A 43 -3.92 -10.90 -34.16
CA CYS A 43 -4.78 -11.73 -33.30
C CYS A 43 -4.83 -13.22 -33.74
N LEU A 44 -3.69 -13.78 -34.14
CA LEU A 44 -3.57 -15.17 -34.60
C LEU A 44 -2.28 -15.84 -34.09
N THR A 45 -2.23 -17.17 -34.22
CA THR A 45 -1.01 -17.93 -33.93
C THR A 45 -0.31 -18.37 -35.20
N GLN A 46 1.02 -18.22 -35.26
CA GLN A 46 1.86 -18.64 -36.37
C GLN A 46 2.75 -19.82 -35.97
N THR A 47 2.87 -20.82 -36.82
CA THR A 47 3.77 -21.97 -36.61
C THR A 47 5.22 -21.50 -36.62
N MET A 48 6.01 -21.91 -35.64
CA MET A 48 7.45 -21.61 -35.61
C MET A 48 8.28 -22.84 -35.96
N ARG A 49 8.13 -23.95 -35.21
CA ARG A 49 8.81 -25.20 -35.46
C ARG A 49 7.99 -26.37 -34.95
N GLY A 50 8.07 -27.50 -35.63
CA GLY A 50 7.54 -28.76 -35.15
C GLY A 50 8.39 -29.31 -34.02
N LYS A 51 7.74 -30.04 -33.10
CA LYS A 51 8.38 -30.82 -32.03
C LYS A 51 8.36 -32.30 -32.33
N GLU A 52 8.42 -32.68 -33.62
CA GLU A 52 8.30 -34.11 -34.03
C GLU A 52 9.47 -34.95 -33.56
N MET A 53 10.60 -34.34 -33.23
CA MET A 53 11.70 -35.01 -32.55
C MET A 53 12.05 -34.17 -31.31
N SER A 54 11.61 -34.61 -30.13
CA SER A 54 12.24 -34.15 -28.90
C SER A 54 13.66 -34.70 -28.91
N HIS A 55 14.62 -33.87 -29.28
CA HIS A 55 16.00 -34.25 -29.13
C HIS A 55 16.23 -34.62 -27.67
N ASP A 56 16.71 -35.82 -27.45
CA ASP A 56 17.17 -36.27 -26.16
C ASP A 56 18.37 -35.38 -25.77
N TYR A 57 18.11 -34.38 -24.91
CA TYR A 57 19.17 -33.53 -24.41
C TYR A 57 20.03 -34.36 -23.49
N ARG A 58 21.13 -34.87 -24.01
CA ARG A 58 22.14 -35.59 -23.23
C ARG A 58 22.97 -34.55 -22.50
N TYR A 59 22.58 -34.24 -21.27
CA TYR A 59 23.39 -33.40 -20.39
C TYR A 59 24.61 -34.21 -19.94
N PHE A 60 25.77 -33.75 -20.32
CA PHE A 60 27.05 -34.25 -19.81
C PHE A 60 27.87 -33.03 -19.39
N PRO A 61 28.83 -33.20 -18.43
CA PRO A 61 29.70 -32.09 -18.03
C PRO A 61 30.49 -31.56 -19.25
N ASP A 62 30.55 -30.24 -19.37
CA ASP A 62 31.34 -29.59 -20.40
C ASP A 62 32.80 -29.84 -20.09
N PRO A 63 33.58 -30.38 -21.06
CA PRO A 63 35.02 -30.71 -20.83
C PRO A 63 35.87 -29.46 -20.54
N ASP A 64 35.41 -28.26 -21.00
CA ASP A 64 36.16 -27.01 -20.80
C ASP A 64 35.81 -26.34 -19.46
N LEU A 65 34.82 -26.85 -18.71
CA LEU A 65 34.42 -26.32 -17.41
C LEU A 65 34.89 -27.25 -16.27
N LEU A 66 35.72 -26.72 -15.38
CA LEU A 66 36.11 -27.43 -14.18
C LEU A 66 34.94 -27.54 -13.18
N PRO A 67 34.86 -28.65 -12.41
CA PRO A 67 33.88 -28.75 -11.34
C PRO A 67 34.05 -27.65 -10.30
N VAL A 68 32.97 -26.88 -10.06
CA VAL A 68 32.95 -25.88 -9.00
C VAL A 68 32.68 -26.56 -7.66
N LYS A 69 33.65 -26.47 -6.74
CA LYS A 69 33.48 -26.93 -5.36
C LYS A 69 33.24 -25.75 -4.44
N ILE A 70 32.03 -25.72 -3.85
CA ILE A 70 31.67 -24.69 -2.86
C ILE A 70 32.06 -25.26 -1.48
N SER A 71 32.91 -24.55 -0.76
CA SER A 71 33.30 -24.94 0.60
C SER A 71 32.17 -24.62 1.59
N ASP A 72 32.16 -25.33 2.73
CA ASP A 72 31.17 -25.06 3.78
C ASP A 72 31.37 -23.66 4.41
N GLU A 73 32.62 -23.19 4.45
CA GLU A 73 32.99 -21.86 4.92
C GLU A 73 32.32 -20.79 4.05
N LEU A 74 32.46 -20.86 2.71
CA LEU A 74 31.86 -19.92 1.77
C LEU A 74 30.31 -19.96 1.86
N ARG A 75 29.76 -21.16 2.00
CA ARG A 75 28.30 -21.32 2.17
C ARG A 75 27.80 -20.66 3.46
N ASN A 76 28.51 -20.82 4.55
CA ASN A 76 28.17 -20.22 5.85
C ASN A 76 28.36 -18.71 5.83
N GLU A 77 29.38 -18.20 5.17
CA GLU A 77 29.58 -16.76 4.96
C GLU A 77 28.42 -16.14 4.19
N ILE A 78 28.06 -16.71 3.05
CA ILE A 78 26.89 -16.26 2.27
C ILE A 78 25.60 -16.38 3.07
N ALA A 79 25.42 -17.46 3.83
CA ALA A 79 24.24 -17.65 4.66
C ALA A 79 24.10 -16.59 5.77
N ALA A 80 25.23 -16.12 6.32
CA ALA A 80 25.25 -15.06 7.31
C ALA A 80 24.91 -13.67 6.73
N GLU A 81 25.17 -13.46 5.45
CA GLU A 81 24.84 -12.22 4.72
C GLU A 81 23.40 -12.20 4.18
N LEU A 82 22.70 -13.34 4.20
CA LEU A 82 21.32 -13.40 3.72
C LEU A 82 20.40 -12.51 4.54
N VAL A 83 19.80 -11.54 3.87
CA VAL A 83 18.76 -10.71 4.46
C VAL A 83 17.41 -11.44 4.51
N GLU A 84 16.56 -11.04 5.43
CA GLU A 84 15.20 -11.57 5.53
C GLU A 84 14.45 -11.43 4.20
N LEU A 85 13.88 -12.53 3.72
CA LEU A 85 13.12 -12.55 2.47
C LEU A 85 11.75 -11.85 2.64
N PRO A 86 11.17 -11.29 1.56
CA PRO A 86 9.90 -10.57 1.64
C PRO A 86 8.76 -11.38 2.24
N PHE A 87 8.64 -12.68 1.93
CA PHE A 87 7.59 -13.54 2.50
C PHE A 87 7.79 -13.85 3.98
N ASP A 88 9.02 -14.00 4.43
CA ASP A 88 9.32 -14.23 5.85
C ASP A 88 9.07 -12.96 6.65
N ARG A 89 9.45 -11.81 6.10
CA ARG A 89 9.14 -10.49 6.65
C ARG A 89 7.62 -10.26 6.74
N GLN A 90 6.88 -10.61 5.70
CA GLN A 90 5.42 -10.51 5.70
C GLN A 90 4.81 -11.35 6.82
N ARG A 91 5.27 -12.60 7.01
CA ARG A 91 4.84 -13.47 8.10
C ARG A 91 5.19 -12.87 9.46
N ARG A 92 6.38 -12.30 9.60
CA ARG A 92 6.82 -11.61 10.81
C ARG A 92 5.91 -10.42 11.14
N TYR A 93 5.61 -9.56 10.16
CA TYR A 93 4.71 -8.42 10.37
C TYR A 93 3.29 -8.85 10.75
N MET A 94 2.79 -9.91 10.15
CA MET A 94 1.48 -10.47 10.53
C MET A 94 1.49 -11.03 11.95
N LYS A 95 2.57 -11.68 12.36
CA LYS A 95 2.69 -12.33 13.68
C LYS A 95 3.01 -11.32 14.77
N ASP A 96 4.05 -10.51 14.59
CA ASP A 96 4.64 -9.68 15.64
C ASP A 96 3.92 -8.34 15.77
N TYR A 97 3.47 -7.77 14.65
CA TYR A 97 2.76 -6.47 14.61
C TYR A 97 1.25 -6.62 14.43
N GLN A 98 0.74 -7.85 14.32
CA GLN A 98 -0.68 -8.17 14.14
C GLN A 98 -1.31 -7.43 12.93
N LEU A 99 -0.52 -7.18 11.90
CA LEU A 99 -0.98 -6.51 10.69
C LEU A 99 -1.69 -7.51 9.76
N PRO A 100 -2.81 -7.12 9.12
CA PRO A 100 -3.52 -7.99 8.19
C PRO A 100 -2.71 -8.20 6.89
N TYR A 101 -2.98 -9.30 6.20
CA TYR A 101 -2.34 -9.66 4.94
C TYR A 101 -2.40 -8.53 3.90
N THR A 102 -3.53 -7.83 3.78
CA THR A 102 -3.74 -6.74 2.84
C THR A 102 -2.76 -5.58 3.03
N ILE A 103 -2.41 -5.26 4.27
CA ILE A 103 -1.42 -4.23 4.61
C ILE A 103 0.00 -4.76 4.37
N THR A 104 0.31 -5.95 4.88
CA THR A 104 1.65 -6.51 4.80
C THR A 104 2.07 -6.85 3.36
N SER A 105 1.12 -7.25 2.50
CA SER A 105 1.39 -7.49 1.08
C SER A 105 1.85 -6.23 0.34
N VAL A 106 1.39 -5.05 0.74
CA VAL A 106 1.84 -3.78 0.16
C VAL A 106 3.17 -3.34 0.78
N LEU A 107 3.31 -3.42 2.10
CA LEU A 107 4.52 -3.00 2.81
C LEU A 107 5.77 -3.76 2.38
N CYS A 108 5.65 -5.07 2.09
CA CYS A 108 6.80 -5.93 1.79
C CYS A 108 7.22 -5.95 0.32
N ILE A 109 6.54 -5.22 -0.58
CA ILE A 109 6.88 -5.19 -2.01
C ILE A 109 8.17 -4.42 -2.28
N ASP A 110 8.34 -3.29 -1.62
CA ASP A 110 9.40 -2.33 -1.89
C ASP A 110 10.36 -2.22 -0.70
N LYS A 111 11.67 -2.17 -0.98
CA LYS A 111 12.72 -2.09 0.05
C LYS A 111 12.69 -0.77 0.82
N ASP A 112 12.38 0.33 0.14
CA ASP A 112 12.34 1.66 0.75
C ASP A 112 11.12 1.78 1.67
N LEU A 113 9.98 1.18 1.29
CA LEU A 113 8.79 1.06 2.14
C LEU A 113 9.08 0.27 3.42
N VAL A 114 9.77 -0.86 3.27
CA VAL A 114 10.19 -1.68 4.40
C VAL A 114 11.10 -0.89 5.33
N ALA A 115 12.15 -0.27 4.78
CA ALA A 115 13.12 0.50 5.57
C ALA A 115 12.43 1.65 6.32
N TYR A 116 11.53 2.37 5.64
CA TYR A 116 10.77 3.45 6.26
C TYR A 116 9.87 2.96 7.40
N PHE A 117 9.14 1.87 7.18
CA PHE A 117 8.25 1.30 8.18
C PHE A 117 9.03 0.76 9.38
N GLU A 118 10.10 0.00 9.16
CA GLU A 118 10.94 -0.55 10.23
C GLU A 118 11.64 0.54 11.06
N GLU A 119 11.97 1.67 10.46
CA GLU A 119 12.46 2.82 11.21
C GLU A 119 11.35 3.47 12.04
N ALA A 120 10.15 3.65 11.47
CA ALA A 120 9.02 4.25 12.17
C ALA A 120 8.55 3.46 13.39
N VAL A 121 8.56 2.12 13.31
CA VAL A 121 8.15 1.25 14.44
C VAL A 121 9.08 1.30 15.64
N LYS A 122 10.29 1.84 15.50
CA LYS A 122 11.19 2.07 16.65
C LYS A 122 10.68 3.17 17.58
N TYR A 123 9.82 4.06 17.09
CA TYR A 123 9.35 5.25 17.80
C TYR A 123 7.86 5.17 18.19
N SER A 124 7.10 4.20 17.69
CA SER A 124 5.69 4.02 18.05
C SER A 124 5.31 2.54 18.02
N SER A 125 4.50 2.11 18.96
CA SER A 125 3.95 0.75 19.05
C SER A 125 2.60 0.58 18.33
N ASN A 126 2.01 1.66 17.82
CA ASN A 126 0.77 1.58 17.04
C ASN A 126 1.08 1.27 15.56
N TYR A 127 1.48 0.02 15.32
CA TYR A 127 1.90 -0.47 14.01
C TYR A 127 0.82 -0.31 12.94
N HIS A 128 -0.45 -0.46 13.34
CA HIS A 128 -1.59 -0.35 12.44
C HIS A 128 -1.79 1.08 11.92
N ALA A 129 -1.69 2.06 12.81
CA ALA A 129 -1.79 3.47 12.43
C ALA A 129 -0.61 3.89 11.57
N LEU A 130 0.62 3.48 11.92
CA LEU A 130 1.82 3.73 11.10
C LEU A 130 1.68 3.18 9.70
N ALA A 131 1.29 1.91 9.57
CA ALA A 131 1.12 1.25 8.29
C ALA A 131 0.05 1.94 7.42
N ASN A 132 -1.08 2.31 8.02
CA ASN A 132 -2.15 2.99 7.32
C ASN A 132 -1.74 4.38 6.82
N LEU A 133 -1.08 5.18 7.65
CA LEU A 133 -0.58 6.51 7.25
C LEU A 133 0.47 6.39 6.14
N LEU A 134 1.36 5.39 6.22
CA LEU A 134 2.38 5.16 5.22
C LEU A 134 1.77 4.79 3.86
N ILE A 135 0.89 3.78 3.84
CA ILE A 135 0.33 3.23 2.60
C ILE A 135 -0.70 4.18 1.97
N ASN A 136 -1.62 4.72 2.78
CA ASN A 136 -2.77 5.46 2.26
C ASN A 136 -2.49 6.96 2.12
N ASP A 137 -1.73 7.55 3.03
CA ASP A 137 -1.52 8.99 3.03
C ASP A 137 -0.16 9.35 2.41
N LEU A 138 0.96 8.80 2.89
CA LEU A 138 2.29 9.19 2.40
C LEU A 138 2.52 8.80 0.94
N LEU A 139 2.19 7.56 0.55
CA LEU A 139 2.35 7.14 -0.85
C LEU A 139 1.44 7.92 -1.80
N ARG A 140 0.24 8.31 -1.35
CA ARG A 140 -0.67 9.13 -2.13
C ARG A 140 -0.09 10.52 -2.36
N GLU A 141 0.44 11.19 -1.32
CA GLU A 141 1.03 12.51 -1.44
C GLU A 141 2.30 12.49 -2.31
N ILE A 142 3.15 11.48 -2.16
CA ILE A 142 4.33 11.28 -3.04
C ILE A 142 3.88 11.10 -4.50
N SER A 143 2.86 10.28 -4.74
CA SER A 143 2.35 10.06 -6.10
C SER A 143 1.74 11.32 -6.70
N ALA A 144 1.02 12.11 -5.90
CA ALA A 144 0.45 13.39 -6.33
C ALA A 144 1.53 14.43 -6.66
N ALA A 145 2.56 14.54 -5.83
CA ALA A 145 3.68 15.44 -6.05
C ALA A 145 4.47 15.07 -7.33
N ASN A 146 4.71 13.77 -7.54
CA ASN A 146 5.39 13.27 -8.73
C ASN A 146 4.55 13.49 -10.00
N ALA A 147 3.23 13.37 -9.93
CA ALA A 147 2.34 13.70 -11.03
C ALA A 147 2.34 15.22 -11.36
N ALA A 148 2.64 16.07 -10.37
CA ALA A 148 2.81 17.50 -10.54
C ALA A 148 4.20 17.90 -11.08
N GLY A 149 5.10 16.93 -11.31
CA GLY A 149 6.44 17.14 -11.86
C GLY A 149 7.55 17.27 -10.80
N GLU A 150 7.24 17.00 -9.53
CA GLU A 150 8.26 16.88 -8.48
C GLU A 150 8.88 15.48 -8.54
N SER A 151 10.13 15.34 -8.08
CA SER A 151 10.82 14.04 -7.99
C SER A 151 11.03 13.67 -6.52
N ILE A 152 9.97 13.22 -5.86
CA ILE A 152 9.99 12.86 -4.44
C ILE A 152 9.93 11.33 -4.31
N SER A 153 10.80 10.77 -3.47
CA SER A 153 10.80 9.37 -3.04
C SER A 153 10.61 9.27 -1.52
N LEU A 154 10.43 8.06 -1.01
CA LEU A 154 10.40 7.82 0.44
C LEU A 154 11.67 8.26 1.15
N CYS A 155 12.82 8.15 0.48
CA CYS A 155 14.11 8.57 1.03
C CYS A 155 14.32 10.09 1.02
N THR A 156 13.64 10.82 0.13
CA THR A 156 13.82 12.27 -0.04
C THR A 156 12.65 13.10 0.50
N CYS A 157 11.53 12.45 0.86
CA CYS A 157 10.38 13.15 1.40
C CYS A 157 10.69 13.78 2.77
N LYS A 158 10.11 14.93 3.02
CA LYS A 158 10.31 15.67 4.28
C LYS A 158 9.58 15.04 5.47
N MET A 159 8.57 14.21 5.21
CA MET A 159 7.91 13.40 6.23
C MET A 159 8.82 12.22 6.59
N THR A 160 9.60 12.40 7.65
CA THR A 160 10.52 11.34 8.12
C THR A 160 9.77 10.24 8.89
N PRO A 161 10.33 9.01 9.02
CA PRO A 161 9.75 7.97 9.87
C PRO A 161 9.48 8.42 11.30
N GLN A 162 10.36 9.26 11.86
CA GLN A 162 10.22 9.83 13.20
C GLN A 162 9.04 10.80 13.29
N TYR A 163 8.83 11.65 12.27
CA TYR A 163 7.68 12.56 12.22
C TYR A 163 6.36 11.79 12.07
N MET A 164 6.36 10.71 11.27
CA MET A 164 5.21 9.83 11.14
C MET A 164 4.83 9.22 12.50
N ALA A 165 5.81 8.67 13.23
CA ALA A 165 5.60 8.10 14.54
C ALA A 165 5.15 9.16 15.57
N GLN A 166 5.72 10.37 15.51
CA GLN A 166 5.31 11.49 16.36
C GLN A 166 3.85 11.88 16.11
N LEU A 167 3.43 11.91 14.84
CA LEU A 167 2.04 12.21 14.49
C LEU A 167 1.08 11.15 15.02
N VAL A 168 1.43 9.85 14.88
CA VAL A 168 0.65 8.75 15.46
C VAL A 168 0.54 8.90 16.98
N LYS A 169 1.64 9.22 17.64
CA LYS A 169 1.65 9.42 19.09
C LYS A 169 0.74 10.57 19.52
N LEU A 170 0.73 11.69 18.81
CA LEU A 170 -0.16 12.82 19.10
C LEU A 170 -1.65 12.45 18.97
N ILE A 171 -1.97 11.53 18.05
CA ILE A 171 -3.33 10.99 17.92
C ILE A 171 -3.66 10.04 19.07
N ASP A 172 -2.76 9.13 19.40
CA ASP A 172 -2.97 8.12 20.45
C ASP A 172 -3.07 8.76 21.85
N ASP A 173 -2.29 9.81 22.08
CA ASP A 173 -2.34 10.61 23.31
C ASP A 173 -3.58 11.54 23.39
N GLY A 174 -4.40 11.58 22.32
CA GLY A 174 -5.60 12.42 22.29
C GLY A 174 -5.31 13.92 22.19
N VAL A 175 -4.07 14.31 21.88
CA VAL A 175 -3.68 15.72 21.74
C VAL A 175 -4.35 16.36 20.53
N ILE A 176 -4.49 15.58 19.43
CA ILE A 176 -5.13 16.00 18.19
C ILE A 176 -6.14 14.95 17.71
N SER A 177 -7.20 15.42 17.05
CA SER A 177 -8.16 14.54 16.38
C SER A 177 -7.60 13.98 15.07
N LYS A 178 -8.18 12.87 14.57
CA LYS A 178 -7.80 12.30 13.25
C LYS A 178 -7.98 13.30 12.10
N GLN A 179 -8.89 14.25 12.21
CA GLN A 179 -9.11 15.28 11.21
C GLN A 179 -7.98 16.30 11.24
N ILE A 180 -7.60 16.78 12.43
CA ILE A 180 -6.46 17.69 12.64
C ILE A 180 -5.16 17.03 12.19
N ALA A 181 -5.01 15.73 12.44
CA ALA A 181 -3.84 14.98 12.03
C ALA A 181 -3.60 15.01 10.51
N LYS A 182 -4.63 15.08 9.67
CA LYS A 182 -4.49 15.25 8.22
C LYS A 182 -3.91 16.61 7.84
N GLU A 183 -4.31 17.67 8.52
CA GLU A 183 -3.77 19.00 8.30
C GLU A 183 -2.31 19.08 8.73
N VAL A 184 -1.99 18.53 9.90
CA VAL A 184 -0.62 18.46 10.41
C VAL A 184 0.25 17.60 9.48
N PHE A 185 -0.26 16.49 8.98
CA PHE A 185 0.44 15.65 8.01
C PHE A 185 0.78 16.41 6.73
N ALA A 186 -0.21 17.08 6.13
CA ALA A 186 0.00 17.85 4.89
C ALA A 186 1.04 18.98 5.08
N GLU A 187 1.01 19.66 6.22
CA GLU A 187 1.96 20.71 6.55
C GLU A 187 3.38 20.16 6.74
N THR A 188 3.52 19.07 7.51
CA THR A 188 4.80 18.38 7.72
C THR A 188 5.36 17.84 6.40
N PHE A 189 4.54 17.24 5.57
CA PHE A 189 4.95 16.74 4.25
C PHE A 189 5.49 17.85 3.35
N LYS A 190 4.81 19.00 3.33
CA LYS A 190 5.18 20.15 2.49
C LYS A 190 6.43 20.88 3.01
N ASN A 191 6.46 21.18 4.29
CA ASN A 191 7.45 22.10 4.87
C ASN A 191 8.61 21.38 5.59
N GLY A 192 8.40 20.14 6.06
CA GLY A 192 9.36 19.40 6.87
C GLY A 192 9.40 19.85 8.34
N THR A 193 8.37 20.58 8.79
CA THR A 193 8.25 21.02 10.19
C THR A 193 7.77 19.84 11.05
N ALA A 194 8.32 19.68 12.24
CA ALA A 194 7.93 18.60 13.15
C ALA A 194 6.44 18.68 13.52
N PRO A 195 5.68 17.57 13.56
CA PRO A 195 4.25 17.58 13.88
C PRO A 195 3.89 18.32 15.16
N ALA A 196 4.68 18.15 16.23
CA ALA A 196 4.45 18.83 17.49
C ALA A 196 4.60 20.37 17.39
N GLU A 197 5.50 20.85 16.53
CA GLU A 197 5.69 22.29 16.29
C GLU A 197 4.51 22.86 15.49
N VAL A 198 4.02 22.11 14.48
CA VAL A 198 2.84 22.50 13.69
C VAL A 198 1.61 22.64 14.60
N VAL A 199 1.39 21.65 15.49
CA VAL A 199 0.29 21.66 16.45
C VAL A 199 0.38 22.87 17.38
N LYS A 200 1.58 23.18 17.91
CA LYS A 200 1.80 24.35 18.80
C LYS A 200 1.61 25.66 18.07
N ALA A 201 2.20 25.80 16.88
CA ALA A 201 2.16 27.05 16.11
C ALA A 201 0.73 27.43 15.67
N LYS A 202 -0.09 26.42 15.35
CA LYS A 202 -1.48 26.63 14.91
C LYS A 202 -2.51 26.51 16.04
N GLY A 203 -2.09 26.17 17.26
CA GLY A 203 -2.99 25.98 18.41
C GLY A 203 -4.02 24.86 18.19
N LEU A 204 -3.64 23.78 17.51
CA LEU A 204 -4.53 22.67 17.09
C LEU A 204 -4.68 21.59 18.17
N THR A 205 -4.55 21.94 19.44
CA THR A 205 -4.79 20.98 20.52
C THR A 205 -6.27 20.73 20.71
N GLN A 206 -6.64 19.46 20.83
CA GLN A 206 -8.03 19.08 21.12
C GLN A 206 -8.40 19.56 22.54
N ASN A 207 -9.51 20.29 22.65
CA ASN A 207 -9.99 20.72 23.94
C ASN A 207 -10.75 19.57 24.61
N THR A 208 -10.16 18.99 25.66
CA THR A 208 -10.77 17.90 26.45
C THR A 208 -11.37 18.40 27.77
N ASP A 209 -11.36 19.74 28.01
CA ASP A 209 -11.94 20.31 29.24
C ASP A 209 -13.46 20.22 29.18
N THR A 210 -14.02 19.30 29.98
CA THR A 210 -15.47 19.06 30.06
C THR A 210 -16.27 20.34 30.37
N ASN A 211 -15.72 21.23 31.20
CA ASN A 211 -16.40 22.47 31.56
C ASN A 211 -16.48 23.45 30.39
N GLN A 212 -15.40 23.52 29.58
CA GLN A 212 -15.39 24.35 28.36
C GLN A 212 -16.32 23.76 27.29
N ILE A 213 -16.33 22.43 27.11
CA ILE A 213 -17.23 21.75 26.18
C ILE A 213 -18.69 22.02 26.59
N GLU A 214 -19.01 21.93 27.87
CA GLU A 214 -20.34 22.22 28.38
C GLU A 214 -20.74 23.68 28.10
N ALA A 215 -19.83 24.63 28.30
CA ALA A 215 -20.06 26.03 27.96
C ALA A 215 -20.36 26.24 26.47
N PHE A 216 -19.61 25.58 25.57
CA PHE A 216 -19.87 25.61 24.12
C PHE A 216 -21.21 24.99 23.76
N CYS A 217 -21.58 23.90 24.42
CA CYS A 217 -22.89 23.26 24.25
C CYS A 217 -24.01 24.21 24.67
N LEU A 218 -23.90 24.85 25.83
CA LEU A 218 -24.90 25.80 26.32
C LEU A 218 -25.04 27.03 25.43
N GLU A 219 -23.91 27.51 24.87
CA GLU A 219 -23.94 28.64 23.94
C GLU A 219 -24.55 28.26 22.58
N ALA A 220 -24.22 27.09 22.05
CA ALA A 220 -24.82 26.55 20.83
C ALA A 220 -26.34 26.34 20.97
N MET A 221 -26.78 25.91 22.15
CA MET A 221 -28.20 25.74 22.48
C MET A 221 -28.96 27.09 22.47
N LYS A 222 -28.35 28.15 23.00
CA LYS A 222 -28.98 29.49 23.02
C LYS A 222 -29.26 30.00 21.61
N GLY A 223 -28.39 29.69 20.64
CA GLY A 223 -28.54 30.09 19.25
C GLY A 223 -29.46 29.21 18.40
N ASN A 224 -29.91 28.05 18.91
CA ASN A 224 -30.64 27.02 18.13
C ASN A 224 -31.94 26.54 18.85
N GLN A 225 -32.73 27.45 19.36
CA GLN A 225 -33.94 27.15 20.11
C GLN A 225 -34.89 26.18 19.37
N LYS A 226 -35.04 26.33 18.04
CA LYS A 226 -35.88 25.45 17.21
C LYS A 226 -35.47 23.98 17.28
N ALA A 227 -34.17 23.70 17.31
CA ALA A 227 -33.65 22.33 17.40
C ALA A 227 -33.94 21.71 18.78
N ILE A 228 -33.90 22.55 19.85
CA ILE A 228 -34.22 22.14 21.21
C ILE A 228 -35.72 21.81 21.32
N ASP A 229 -36.57 22.65 20.75
CA ASP A 229 -38.02 22.44 20.80
C ASP A 229 -38.44 21.18 20.03
N GLN A 230 -37.79 20.91 18.88
CA GLN A 230 -38.00 19.68 18.11
C GLN A 230 -37.51 18.44 18.88
N TYR A 231 -36.36 18.53 19.58
CA TYR A 231 -35.87 17.44 20.41
C TYR A 231 -36.82 17.15 21.57
N LYS A 232 -37.32 18.18 22.26
CA LYS A 232 -38.33 18.04 23.32
C LYS A 232 -39.67 17.48 22.82
N ALA A 233 -39.99 17.71 21.54
CA ALA A 233 -41.17 17.15 20.89
C ALA A 233 -40.99 15.67 20.44
N GLY A 234 -39.87 15.04 20.76
CA GLY A 234 -39.60 13.62 20.48
C GLY A 234 -38.76 13.34 19.22
N ASN A 235 -38.28 14.36 18.53
CA ASN A 235 -37.39 14.19 17.40
C ASN A 235 -35.91 14.14 17.86
N GLU A 236 -35.41 12.96 18.21
CA GLU A 236 -34.05 12.77 18.70
C GLU A 236 -32.98 13.24 17.70
N LYS A 237 -33.25 13.17 16.38
CA LYS A 237 -32.31 13.58 15.33
C LYS A 237 -32.09 15.11 15.30
N ALA A 238 -32.97 15.90 15.91
CA ALA A 238 -32.81 17.34 15.97
C ALA A 238 -31.56 17.79 16.75
N ILE A 239 -31.03 16.96 17.65
CA ILE A 239 -29.82 17.23 18.39
C ILE A 239 -28.58 17.35 17.47
N ASN A 240 -28.59 16.67 16.31
CA ASN A 240 -27.51 16.73 15.34
C ASN A 240 -27.32 18.14 14.74
N ALA A 241 -28.37 18.98 14.78
CA ALA A 241 -28.26 20.36 14.33
C ALA A 241 -27.40 21.25 15.25
N LEU A 242 -27.14 20.80 16.49
CA LEU A 242 -26.26 21.50 17.44
C LEU A 242 -24.79 21.17 17.24
N ILE A 243 -24.45 20.03 16.61
CA ILE A 243 -23.06 19.58 16.43
C ILE A 243 -22.26 20.60 15.62
N GLY A 244 -22.81 21.11 14.51
CA GLY A 244 -22.13 22.08 13.67
C GLY A 244 -21.75 23.38 14.40
N PRO A 245 -22.68 24.04 15.08
CA PRO A 245 -22.40 25.20 15.94
C PRO A 245 -21.38 24.91 17.05
N ILE A 246 -21.46 23.77 17.73
CA ILE A 246 -20.51 23.36 18.78
C ILE A 246 -19.11 23.20 18.19
N MET A 247 -18.98 22.52 17.07
CA MET A 247 -17.69 22.34 16.37
C MET A 247 -17.10 23.69 15.89
N LYS A 248 -17.94 24.64 15.51
CA LYS A 248 -17.50 25.98 15.16
C LYS A 248 -16.93 26.77 16.37
N LEU A 249 -17.59 26.66 17.53
CA LEU A 249 -17.18 27.33 18.77
C LEU A 249 -15.93 26.69 19.37
N SER A 250 -15.82 25.36 19.28
CA SER A 250 -14.67 24.59 19.80
C SER A 250 -13.46 24.57 18.88
N LYS A 251 -13.58 25.07 17.65
CA LYS A 251 -12.57 24.98 16.57
C LYS A 251 -12.20 23.54 16.18
N GLY A 252 -13.12 22.62 16.26
CA GLY A 252 -12.99 21.21 15.83
C GLY A 252 -13.00 20.20 16.97
#